data_94e0ec5fc00d43c6576160e17a45adb2
#
_entry.id   94e0ec5fc00d43c6576160e17a45adb2
#
_cell.length_a   1.000
_cell.length_b   1.000
_cell.length_c   1.000
_cell.angle_alpha   90.00
_cell.angle_beta   90.00
_cell.angle_gamma   90.00
#
_symmetry.space_group_name_H-M   'P 1'
#
loop_
_entity.id
_entity.type
_entity.pdbx_description
1 polymer ?
#
loop_
_entity_poly.entity_id
_entity_poly.type
_entity_poly.pdbx_seq_one_letter_code
_entity_poly.pdbx_strand_id
1 'polypeptide(L)'
;EAQYHNFSDLELIPVATGDEIDIGGRTLKFISAQMLHWPDSMFTFLAEDGILFSNDAFGQHVCQSKRFDSDYSVDYLLKEAQKYYANLVTLGSPMLRMKLQELTDNGILEQIKMIAPCHGQIWTNPGPVVEKYSEWASGVCKDKITVIYDTMHHSTEKLAYQIAEGIMSEGVEVEMYFMQEDGPDDAITDILDSKAIAIGAPTMMNKPFPRIGNMVYWLDCVNFKGTGSEKNALIFSSKGWGGGAVAKLQRDLEEAGFTVTDTMDVLFVPDEEVLAEAFEKGAALAR
;
A
#
# COMPACT_ATOMS: atom_id res chain seq x y z
N GLU A 1 -22.95 -3.68 -14.66
CA GLU A 1 -22.70 -5.15 -14.72
C GLU A 1 -23.74 -5.88 -15.57
N ALA A 2 -25.04 -5.59 -15.46
CA ALA A 2 -26.09 -6.25 -16.24
C ALA A 2 -25.80 -6.30 -17.76
N GLN A 3 -25.13 -5.29 -18.32
CA GLN A 3 -24.74 -5.24 -19.73
C GLN A 3 -23.65 -6.26 -20.09
N TYR A 4 -22.76 -6.59 -19.15
CA TYR A 4 -21.65 -7.51 -19.39
C TYR A 4 -22.00 -8.97 -19.11
N HIS A 5 -22.95 -9.23 -18.20
CA HIS A 5 -23.25 -10.56 -17.73
C HIS A 5 -24.57 -11.14 -18.24
N ASN A 6 -25.28 -10.41 -19.10
CA ASN A 6 -26.55 -10.83 -19.71
C ASN A 6 -27.59 -11.31 -18.67
N PHE A 7 -27.87 -10.47 -17.68
CA PHE A 7 -28.89 -10.72 -16.64
C PHE A 7 -30.32 -10.38 -17.08
N SER A 8 -30.57 -10.37 -18.41
CA SER A 8 -31.89 -9.97 -18.98
C SER A 8 -33.07 -10.78 -18.40
N ASP A 9 -32.83 -12.00 -17.95
CA ASP A 9 -33.85 -12.91 -17.44
C ASP A 9 -34.01 -12.84 -15.91
N LEU A 10 -33.23 -11.95 -15.23
CA LEU A 10 -33.32 -11.77 -13.79
C LEU A 10 -33.99 -10.45 -13.44
N GLU A 11 -34.90 -10.50 -12.49
CA GLU A 11 -35.43 -9.30 -11.85
C GLU A 11 -34.38 -8.76 -10.86
N LEU A 12 -33.78 -7.61 -11.18
CA LEU A 12 -32.79 -6.95 -10.34
C LEU A 12 -33.48 -5.96 -9.39
N ILE A 13 -33.27 -6.11 -8.10
CA ILE A 13 -33.76 -5.17 -7.07
C ILE A 13 -32.62 -4.23 -6.73
N PRO A 14 -32.66 -2.96 -7.16
CA PRO A 14 -31.66 -2.00 -6.78
C PRO A 14 -31.78 -1.66 -5.28
N VAL A 15 -30.65 -1.59 -4.59
CA VAL A 15 -30.58 -1.27 -3.17
C VAL A 15 -29.58 -0.14 -2.92
N ALA A 16 -29.80 0.62 -1.85
CA ALA A 16 -28.97 1.73 -1.42
C ALA A 16 -28.65 1.61 0.08
N THR A 17 -27.78 2.48 0.58
CA THR A 17 -27.51 2.56 2.03
C THR A 17 -28.78 2.79 2.81
N GLY A 18 -29.03 1.92 3.79
CA GLY A 18 -30.22 1.97 4.65
C GLY A 18 -31.38 1.11 4.20
N ASP A 19 -31.33 0.54 2.98
CA ASP A 19 -32.31 -0.45 2.58
C ASP A 19 -32.11 -1.77 3.33
N GLU A 20 -33.22 -2.48 3.56
CA GLU A 20 -33.24 -3.77 4.25
C GLU A 20 -34.10 -4.79 3.49
N ILE A 21 -33.66 -6.03 3.47
CA ILE A 21 -34.42 -7.15 2.90
C ILE A 21 -34.52 -8.25 3.94
N ASP A 22 -35.76 -8.64 4.30
CA ASP A 22 -36.04 -9.83 5.11
C ASP A 22 -35.96 -11.09 4.22
N ILE A 23 -35.11 -12.03 4.63
CA ILE A 23 -34.89 -13.31 3.93
C ILE A 23 -35.45 -14.50 4.71
N GLY A 24 -36.46 -14.26 5.54
CA GLY A 24 -37.13 -15.32 6.34
C GLY A 24 -36.53 -15.47 7.72
N GLY A 25 -36.65 -14.43 8.55
CA GLY A 25 -36.17 -14.38 9.94
C GLY A 25 -34.72 -13.93 10.07
N ARG A 26 -34.13 -13.38 9.01
CA ARG A 26 -32.85 -12.70 8.96
C ARG A 26 -32.97 -11.49 8.07
N THR A 27 -32.24 -10.42 8.42
CA THR A 27 -32.28 -9.13 7.73
C THR A 27 -30.93 -8.82 7.10
N LEU A 28 -30.94 -8.59 5.79
CA LEU A 28 -29.82 -8.03 5.06
C LEU A 28 -29.93 -6.51 5.09
N LYS A 29 -28.90 -5.83 5.58
CA LYS A 29 -28.77 -4.36 5.55
C LYS A 29 -27.69 -3.97 4.55
N PHE A 30 -27.99 -2.99 3.71
CA PHE A 30 -27.08 -2.59 2.63
C PHE A 30 -26.40 -1.25 2.95
N ILE A 31 -25.09 -1.17 2.69
CA ILE A 31 -24.26 0.00 2.90
C ILE A 31 -23.40 0.20 1.64
N SER A 32 -23.71 1.24 0.86
CA SER A 32 -22.93 1.58 -0.32
C SER A 32 -21.49 1.91 0.07
N ALA A 33 -20.54 1.25 -0.57
CA ALA A 33 -19.09 1.40 -0.35
C ALA A 33 -18.37 1.74 -1.66
N GLN A 34 -18.99 2.58 -2.48
CA GLN A 34 -18.50 2.98 -3.80
C GLN A 34 -17.02 3.36 -3.77
N MET A 35 -16.26 2.90 -4.77
CA MET A 35 -14.81 3.09 -4.88
C MET A 35 -13.97 2.41 -3.77
N LEU A 36 -14.53 1.37 -3.10
CA LEU A 36 -13.79 0.45 -2.24
C LEU A 36 -13.76 -0.99 -2.82
N HIS A 37 -13.06 -1.29 -3.98
CA HIS A 37 -12.35 -0.29 -4.80
C HIS A 37 -13.03 -0.07 -6.15
N TRP A 38 -14.22 -0.65 -6.38
CA TRP A 38 -15.03 -0.50 -7.59
C TRP A 38 -16.18 0.50 -7.38
N PRO A 39 -16.71 1.11 -8.49
CA PRO A 39 -17.82 2.07 -8.39
C PRO A 39 -19.10 1.50 -7.79
N ASP A 40 -19.32 0.21 -7.90
CA ASP A 40 -20.52 -0.53 -7.44
C ASP A 40 -20.27 -1.33 -6.15
N SER A 41 -19.11 -1.16 -5.51
CA SER A 41 -18.80 -1.84 -4.24
C SER A 41 -19.84 -1.51 -3.16
N MET A 42 -20.25 -2.54 -2.42
CA MET A 42 -21.26 -2.46 -1.38
C MET A 42 -20.94 -3.45 -0.26
N PHE A 43 -21.22 -3.04 0.98
CA PHE A 43 -21.26 -3.94 2.11
C PHE A 43 -22.69 -4.44 2.34
N THR A 44 -22.82 -5.71 2.67
CA THR A 44 -24.09 -6.30 3.11
C THR A 44 -23.92 -6.87 4.51
N PHE A 45 -24.69 -6.38 5.46
CA PHE A 45 -24.63 -6.83 6.85
C PHE A 45 -25.81 -7.72 7.17
N LEU A 46 -25.54 -8.97 7.55
CA LEU A 46 -26.52 -9.92 8.07
C LEU A 46 -26.65 -9.71 9.59
N ALA A 47 -27.70 -9.00 9.99
CA ALA A 47 -27.79 -8.38 11.32
C ALA A 47 -27.82 -9.42 12.46
N GLU A 48 -28.63 -10.46 12.34
CA GLU A 48 -28.87 -11.45 13.41
C GLU A 48 -27.62 -12.32 13.67
N ASP A 49 -26.85 -12.61 12.64
CA ASP A 49 -25.65 -13.43 12.74
C ASP A 49 -24.38 -12.58 12.97
N GLY A 50 -24.43 -11.27 12.72
CA GLY A 50 -23.30 -10.36 12.83
C GLY A 50 -22.25 -10.57 11.73
N ILE A 51 -22.68 -10.92 10.51
CA ILE A 51 -21.80 -11.20 9.39
C ILE A 51 -21.78 -10.01 8.43
N LEU A 52 -20.60 -9.45 8.18
CA LEU A 52 -20.37 -8.45 7.15
C LEU A 52 -19.84 -9.11 5.88
N PHE A 53 -20.61 -9.08 4.80
CA PHE A 53 -20.12 -9.36 3.45
C PHE A 53 -19.55 -8.07 2.90
N SER A 54 -18.24 -7.98 2.85
CA SER A 54 -17.52 -6.72 2.62
C SER A 54 -17.11 -6.49 1.18
N ASN A 55 -17.55 -7.33 0.25
CA ASN A 55 -17.02 -7.35 -1.12
C ASN A 55 -15.49 -7.50 -1.08
N ASP A 56 -14.73 -6.63 -1.73
CA ASP A 56 -13.27 -6.69 -1.81
C ASP A 56 -12.57 -6.24 -0.53
N ALA A 57 -13.19 -5.32 0.23
CA ALA A 57 -12.60 -4.80 1.44
C ALA A 57 -12.30 -5.90 2.47
N PHE A 58 -11.18 -5.80 3.16
CA PHE A 58 -10.65 -6.80 4.10
C PHE A 58 -10.23 -8.14 3.45
N GLY A 59 -10.28 -8.24 2.11
CA GLY A 59 -9.83 -9.41 1.37
C GLY A 59 -8.31 -9.53 1.28
N GLN A 60 -7.86 -10.69 0.78
CA GLN A 60 -6.47 -11.00 0.51
C GLN A 60 -6.38 -11.85 -0.76
N HIS A 61 -5.26 -11.81 -1.47
CA HIS A 61 -4.99 -12.70 -2.60
C HIS A 61 -4.35 -14.02 -2.13
N VAL A 62 -5.06 -14.73 -1.25
CA VAL A 62 -4.63 -16.04 -0.74
C VAL A 62 -5.52 -17.13 -1.31
N CYS A 63 -4.95 -18.05 -2.07
CA CYS A 63 -5.64 -19.18 -2.67
C CYS A 63 -5.21 -20.48 -1.98
N GLN A 64 -5.99 -20.90 -0.98
CA GLN A 64 -5.72 -22.11 -0.21
C GLN A 64 -7.01 -22.89 0.09
N SER A 65 -6.88 -24.16 0.51
CA SER A 65 -8.02 -25.04 0.76
C SER A 65 -8.82 -24.69 2.01
N LYS A 66 -8.18 -24.10 3.01
CA LYS A 66 -8.83 -23.67 4.25
C LYS A 66 -9.38 -22.26 4.07
N ARG A 67 -10.54 -21.98 4.66
CA ARG A 67 -11.32 -20.76 4.37
C ARG A 67 -11.34 -19.75 5.51
N PHE A 68 -11.01 -20.14 6.73
CA PHE A 68 -11.13 -19.30 7.91
C PHE A 68 -9.77 -18.87 8.42
N ASP A 69 -9.71 -17.66 8.96
CA ASP A 69 -8.52 -17.06 9.58
C ASP A 69 -7.95 -17.94 10.72
N SER A 70 -8.81 -18.64 11.46
CA SER A 70 -8.42 -19.55 12.54
C SER A 70 -7.49 -20.70 12.10
N ASP A 71 -7.39 -20.97 10.82
CA ASP A 71 -6.53 -22.01 10.24
C ASP A 71 -5.11 -21.51 9.91
N TYR A 72 -4.82 -20.22 10.10
CA TYR A 72 -3.58 -19.56 9.68
C TYR A 72 -2.98 -18.73 10.82
N SER A 73 -1.72 -18.33 10.68
CA SER A 73 -1.16 -17.26 11.50
C SER A 73 -1.84 -15.94 11.15
N VAL A 74 -2.26 -15.19 12.16
CA VAL A 74 -2.85 -13.87 11.97
C VAL A 74 -1.88 -12.92 11.29
N ASP A 75 -0.59 -12.98 11.63
CA ASP A 75 0.45 -12.14 11.04
C ASP A 75 0.61 -12.40 9.54
N TYR A 76 0.55 -13.66 9.13
CA TYR A 76 0.58 -14.04 7.71
C TYR A 76 -0.61 -13.43 6.96
N LEU A 77 -1.82 -13.60 7.47
CA LEU A 77 -3.01 -13.07 6.80
C LEU A 77 -3.05 -11.54 6.80
N LEU A 78 -2.57 -10.90 7.87
CA LEU A 78 -2.46 -9.43 7.93
C LEU A 78 -1.42 -8.91 6.93
N LYS A 79 -0.30 -9.62 6.73
CA LYS A 79 0.68 -9.25 5.70
C LYS A 79 0.09 -9.35 4.29
N GLU A 80 -0.66 -10.41 4.00
CA GLU A 80 -1.36 -10.58 2.71
C GLU A 80 -2.48 -9.53 2.52
N ALA A 81 -3.20 -9.19 3.59
CA ALA A 81 -4.18 -8.11 3.58
C ALA A 81 -3.51 -6.74 3.39
N GLN A 82 -2.32 -6.51 3.99
CA GLN A 82 -1.52 -5.31 3.76
C GLN A 82 -1.10 -5.20 2.30
N LYS A 83 -0.63 -6.30 1.70
CA LYS A 83 -0.25 -6.35 0.29
C LYS A 83 -1.43 -5.99 -0.62
N TYR A 84 -2.58 -6.58 -0.35
CA TYR A 84 -3.81 -6.25 -1.07
C TYR A 84 -4.19 -4.78 -0.91
N TYR A 85 -4.23 -4.29 0.33
CA TYR A 85 -4.56 -2.90 0.65
C TYR A 85 -3.61 -1.92 -0.06
N ALA A 86 -2.30 -2.12 0.11
CA ALA A 86 -1.27 -1.22 -0.39
C ALA A 86 -1.36 -1.02 -1.91
N ASN A 87 -1.62 -2.09 -2.65
CA ASN A 87 -1.60 -2.08 -4.10
C ASN A 87 -2.94 -1.71 -4.75
N LEU A 88 -4.08 -1.93 -4.08
CA LEU A 88 -5.40 -1.79 -4.70
C LEU A 88 -6.35 -0.83 -3.95
N VAL A 89 -6.24 -0.74 -2.62
CA VAL A 89 -7.20 0.01 -1.79
C VAL A 89 -6.71 1.39 -1.39
N THR A 90 -5.40 1.63 -1.40
CA THR A 90 -4.76 2.86 -0.89
C THR A 90 -5.40 4.14 -1.45
N LEU A 91 -5.69 4.17 -2.76
CA LEU A 91 -6.38 5.30 -3.40
C LEU A 91 -7.76 5.57 -2.78
N GLY A 92 -8.44 4.52 -2.31
CA GLY A 92 -9.73 4.56 -1.64
C GLY A 92 -9.68 4.88 -0.13
N SER A 93 -8.50 5.13 0.44
CA SER A 93 -8.33 5.38 1.89
C SER A 93 -9.27 6.45 2.46
N PRO A 94 -9.53 7.61 1.80
CA PRO A 94 -10.49 8.58 2.31
C PRO A 94 -11.90 8.00 2.41
N MET A 95 -12.33 7.23 1.42
CA MET A 95 -13.64 6.58 1.41
C MET A 95 -13.73 5.51 2.51
N LEU A 96 -12.68 4.73 2.70
CA LEU A 96 -12.63 3.73 3.76
C LEU A 96 -12.76 4.37 5.16
N ARG A 97 -12.04 5.46 5.43
CA ARG A 97 -12.20 6.21 6.70
C ARG A 97 -13.65 6.63 6.93
N MET A 98 -14.29 7.19 5.90
CA MET A 98 -15.70 7.58 5.99
C MET A 98 -16.61 6.38 6.27
N LYS A 99 -16.37 5.24 5.63
CA LYS A 99 -17.17 4.03 5.82
C LYS A 99 -16.98 3.39 7.19
N LEU A 100 -15.75 3.33 7.69
CA LEU A 100 -15.49 2.84 9.05
C LEU A 100 -16.17 3.74 10.08
N GLN A 101 -16.14 5.06 9.90
CA GLN A 101 -16.85 6.01 10.75
C GLN A 101 -18.37 5.82 10.67
N GLU A 102 -18.94 5.67 9.48
CA GLU A 102 -20.37 5.40 9.27
C GLU A 102 -20.82 4.10 9.95
N LEU A 103 -20.02 3.03 9.85
CA LEU A 103 -20.31 1.76 10.53
C LEU A 103 -20.26 1.91 12.06
N THR A 104 -19.34 2.74 12.57
CA THR A 104 -19.25 3.05 14.00
C THR A 104 -20.44 3.86 14.47
N ASP A 105 -20.78 4.95 13.78
CA ASP A 105 -21.88 5.85 14.16
C ASP A 105 -23.25 5.17 14.16
N ASN A 106 -23.42 4.18 13.27
CA ASN A 106 -24.63 3.35 13.19
C ASN A 106 -24.60 2.15 14.15
N GLY A 107 -23.54 1.98 14.94
CA GLY A 107 -23.38 0.86 15.87
C GLY A 107 -23.29 -0.52 15.20
N ILE A 108 -22.98 -0.56 13.90
CA ILE A 108 -22.82 -1.81 13.13
C ILE A 108 -21.47 -2.43 13.41
N LEU A 109 -20.41 -1.60 13.49
CA LEU A 109 -19.04 -2.09 13.67
C LEU A 109 -18.90 -2.99 14.90
N GLU A 110 -19.54 -2.64 16.01
CA GLU A 110 -19.51 -3.40 17.26
C GLU A 110 -20.30 -4.72 17.19
N GLN A 111 -21.23 -4.84 16.24
CA GLN A 111 -22.04 -6.02 16.01
C GLN A 111 -21.38 -7.04 15.09
N ILE A 112 -20.30 -6.65 14.38
CA ILE A 112 -19.61 -7.54 13.44
C ILE A 112 -18.84 -8.61 14.21
N LYS A 113 -19.25 -9.86 14.02
CA LYS A 113 -18.59 -11.05 14.56
C LYS A 113 -17.73 -11.77 13.51
N MET A 114 -18.04 -11.54 12.22
CA MET A 114 -17.36 -12.17 11.10
C MET A 114 -17.34 -11.21 9.92
N ILE A 115 -16.22 -11.17 9.19
CA ILE A 115 -16.12 -10.50 7.89
C ILE A 115 -15.87 -11.57 6.83
N ALA A 116 -16.76 -11.63 5.83
CA ALA A 116 -16.69 -12.53 4.70
C ALA A 116 -16.43 -11.72 3.40
N PRO A 117 -15.18 -11.51 3.02
CA PRO A 117 -14.83 -10.86 1.77
C PRO A 117 -15.14 -11.78 0.57
N CYS A 118 -15.21 -11.22 -0.63
CA CYS A 118 -15.48 -11.99 -1.86
C CYS A 118 -14.28 -12.87 -2.28
N HIS A 119 -13.08 -12.62 -1.76
CA HIS A 119 -11.88 -13.40 -2.01
C HIS A 119 -10.95 -13.42 -0.79
N GLY A 120 -10.10 -14.46 -0.73
CA GLY A 120 -9.23 -14.71 0.43
C GLY A 120 -9.97 -15.45 1.56
N GLN A 121 -9.45 -15.35 2.78
CA GLN A 121 -9.97 -16.01 3.96
C GLN A 121 -11.03 -15.18 4.67
N ILE A 122 -11.99 -15.88 5.29
CA ILE A 122 -13.06 -15.30 6.12
C ILE A 122 -12.49 -15.03 7.51
N TRP A 123 -12.66 -13.81 8.00
CA TRP A 123 -12.26 -13.39 9.34
C TRP A 123 -13.33 -13.76 10.37
N THR A 124 -13.07 -14.75 11.21
CA THR A 124 -13.91 -15.13 12.37
C THR A 124 -13.52 -14.32 13.62
N ASN A 125 -12.37 -13.67 13.59
CA ASN A 125 -11.95 -12.64 14.54
C ASN A 125 -11.57 -11.36 13.75
N PRO A 126 -12.54 -10.50 13.40
CA PRO A 126 -12.31 -9.36 12.51
C PRO A 126 -11.53 -8.19 13.16
N GLY A 127 -11.41 -8.15 14.49
CA GLY A 127 -10.75 -7.06 15.20
C GLY A 127 -9.38 -6.66 14.61
N PRO A 128 -8.42 -7.61 14.49
CA PRO A 128 -7.08 -7.29 13.98
C PRO A 128 -7.07 -6.68 12.57
N VAL A 129 -7.88 -7.20 11.63
CA VAL A 129 -7.89 -6.65 10.25
C VAL A 129 -8.60 -5.31 10.18
N VAL A 130 -9.64 -5.08 10.95
CA VAL A 130 -10.33 -3.77 11.03
C VAL A 130 -9.39 -2.71 11.61
N GLU A 131 -8.65 -3.04 12.67
CA GLU A 131 -7.64 -2.16 13.26
C GLU A 131 -6.58 -1.78 12.22
N LYS A 132 -6.01 -2.77 11.52
CA LYS A 132 -5.00 -2.52 10.48
C LYS A 132 -5.53 -1.69 9.31
N TYR A 133 -6.73 -1.96 8.84
CA TYR A 133 -7.37 -1.14 7.80
C TYR A 133 -7.56 0.31 8.26
N SER A 134 -7.93 0.53 9.52
CA SER A 134 -8.05 1.87 10.10
C SER A 134 -6.70 2.59 10.17
N GLU A 135 -5.63 1.90 10.62
CA GLU A 135 -4.27 2.41 10.66
C GLU A 135 -3.77 2.79 9.25
N TRP A 136 -3.87 1.87 8.28
CA TRP A 136 -3.43 2.11 6.90
C TRP A 136 -4.21 3.24 6.23
N ALA A 137 -5.53 3.27 6.43
CA ALA A 137 -6.36 4.34 5.88
C ALA A 137 -6.04 5.70 6.46
N SER A 138 -5.54 5.76 7.70
CA SER A 138 -5.17 6.99 8.40
C SER A 138 -3.69 7.34 8.24
N GLY A 139 -2.93 6.57 7.46
CA GLY A 139 -1.52 6.81 7.19
C GLY A 139 -0.61 6.62 8.40
N VAL A 140 -1.00 5.74 9.34
CA VAL A 140 -0.15 5.39 10.48
C VAL A 140 1.09 4.66 9.97
N CYS A 141 2.27 5.23 10.25
CA CYS A 141 3.55 4.68 9.86
C CYS A 141 4.27 4.07 11.06
N LYS A 142 5.06 3.04 10.79
CA LYS A 142 6.06 2.49 11.69
C LYS A 142 7.34 3.32 11.62
N ASP A 143 8.22 3.13 12.57
CA ASP A 143 9.59 3.66 12.53
C ASP A 143 10.44 2.81 11.58
N LYS A 144 10.09 2.88 10.31
CA LYS A 144 10.61 2.07 9.20
C LYS A 144 10.83 2.95 7.97
N ILE A 145 11.87 2.66 7.21
CA ILE A 145 12.18 3.30 5.92
C ILE A 145 12.40 2.21 4.88
N THR A 146 11.80 2.36 3.71
CA THR A 146 11.98 1.45 2.57
C THR A 146 13.05 2.02 1.63
N VAL A 147 14.09 1.23 1.36
CA VAL A 147 15.18 1.57 0.41
C VAL A 147 14.97 0.76 -0.86
N ILE A 148 14.82 1.45 -1.99
CA ILE A 148 14.51 0.84 -3.29
C ILE A 148 15.59 1.22 -4.28
N TYR A 149 16.20 0.26 -4.95
CA TYR A 149 17.25 0.58 -5.89
C TYR A 149 17.34 -0.38 -7.08
N ASP A 150 17.96 0.11 -8.14
CA ASP A 150 18.49 -0.70 -9.23
C ASP A 150 19.93 -0.26 -9.51
N THR A 151 20.72 -1.13 -10.12
CA THR A 151 22.12 -0.85 -10.42
C THR A 151 22.56 -1.49 -11.74
N MET A 152 23.50 -0.86 -12.44
CA MET A 152 24.09 -1.43 -13.65
C MET A 152 25.48 -2.02 -13.37
N HIS A 153 26.29 -1.29 -12.59
CA HIS A 153 27.69 -1.61 -12.29
C HIS A 153 28.01 -1.45 -10.80
N HIS A 154 27.05 -1.75 -9.92
CA HIS A 154 27.17 -1.74 -8.47
C HIS A 154 27.47 -0.37 -7.82
N SER A 155 27.48 0.75 -8.55
CA SER A 155 27.71 2.07 -7.96
C SER A 155 26.49 2.53 -7.12
N THR A 156 25.28 2.46 -7.69
CA THR A 156 24.04 2.81 -6.98
C THR A 156 23.78 1.84 -5.81
N GLU A 157 24.12 0.56 -5.96
CA GLU A 157 24.01 -0.42 -4.89
C GLU A 157 24.88 -0.08 -3.67
N LYS A 158 26.14 0.36 -3.89
CA LYS A 158 27.00 0.83 -2.79
C LYS A 158 26.40 2.01 -2.03
N LEU A 159 25.77 2.94 -2.75
CA LEU A 159 25.05 4.06 -2.13
C LEU A 159 23.84 3.57 -1.33
N ALA A 160 23.06 2.62 -1.89
CA ALA A 160 21.89 2.04 -1.21
C ALA A 160 22.25 1.41 0.14
N TYR A 161 23.33 0.62 0.17
CA TYR A 161 23.80 -0.01 1.42
C TYR A 161 24.29 1.01 2.43
N GLN A 162 25.04 2.06 2.03
CA GLN A 162 25.50 3.10 2.96
C GLN A 162 24.34 3.94 3.50
N ILE A 163 23.36 4.26 2.66
CA ILE A 163 22.12 4.93 3.11
C ILE A 163 21.39 4.05 4.13
N ALA A 164 21.25 2.74 3.87
CA ALA A 164 20.59 1.80 4.77
C ALA A 164 21.35 1.70 6.11
N GLU A 165 22.68 1.62 6.10
CA GLU A 165 23.49 1.63 7.33
C GLU A 165 23.33 2.94 8.12
N GLY A 166 23.25 4.09 7.43
CA GLY A 166 22.97 5.38 8.05
C GLY A 166 21.59 5.39 8.74
N ILE A 167 20.56 4.90 8.07
CA ILE A 167 19.21 4.77 8.64
C ILE A 167 19.22 3.88 9.89
N MET A 168 19.81 2.70 9.78
CA MET A 168 19.89 1.73 10.90
C MET A 168 20.68 2.28 12.09
N SER A 169 21.67 3.16 11.85
CA SER A 169 22.44 3.79 12.94
C SER A 169 21.59 4.66 13.87
N GLU A 170 20.45 5.16 13.39
CA GLU A 170 19.47 5.94 14.15
C GLU A 170 18.39 5.04 14.82
N GLY A 171 18.52 3.70 14.72
CA GLY A 171 17.61 2.73 15.32
C GLY A 171 16.33 2.49 14.52
N VAL A 172 16.26 2.96 13.29
CA VAL A 172 15.10 2.83 12.39
C VAL A 172 15.19 1.53 11.59
N GLU A 173 14.08 0.81 11.44
CA GLU A 173 13.97 -0.41 10.65
C GLU A 173 14.14 -0.09 9.16
N VAL A 174 14.84 -0.97 8.43
CA VAL A 174 15.08 -0.82 7.00
C VAL A 174 14.61 -2.06 6.25
N GLU A 175 13.75 -1.85 5.24
CA GLU A 175 13.44 -2.85 4.24
C GLU A 175 14.09 -2.44 2.91
N MET A 176 14.83 -3.37 2.30
CA MET A 176 15.57 -3.11 1.06
C MET A 176 15.02 -3.91 -0.11
N TYR A 177 14.81 -3.23 -1.25
CA TYR A 177 14.30 -3.82 -2.48
C TYR A 177 15.26 -3.59 -3.64
N PHE A 178 15.80 -4.68 -4.18
CA PHE A 178 16.61 -4.68 -5.39
C PHE A 178 15.73 -5.02 -6.59
N MET A 179 15.40 -4.02 -7.40
CA MET A 179 14.38 -4.14 -8.45
C MET A 179 14.73 -5.08 -9.61
N GLN A 180 15.90 -5.72 -9.62
CA GLN A 180 16.18 -6.83 -10.53
C GLN A 180 15.67 -8.18 -10.05
N GLU A 181 15.46 -8.32 -8.74
CA GLU A 181 15.03 -9.55 -8.08
C GLU A 181 13.64 -9.41 -7.46
N ASP A 182 13.30 -8.22 -6.96
CA ASP A 182 12.08 -7.94 -6.22
C ASP A 182 10.99 -7.32 -7.11
N GLY A 183 9.73 -7.58 -6.75
CA GLY A 183 8.56 -7.00 -7.40
C GLY A 183 8.17 -5.63 -6.83
N PRO A 184 7.58 -4.74 -7.66
CA PRO A 184 7.12 -3.44 -7.17
C PRO A 184 5.99 -3.56 -6.13
N ASP A 185 5.18 -4.60 -6.21
CA ASP A 185 4.07 -4.86 -5.29
C ASP A 185 4.53 -5.15 -3.85
N ASP A 186 5.65 -5.83 -3.66
CA ASP A 186 6.23 -6.07 -2.34
C ASP A 186 6.81 -4.77 -1.76
N ALA A 187 7.54 -3.99 -2.56
CA ALA A 187 8.05 -2.69 -2.13
C ALA A 187 6.92 -1.72 -1.76
N ILE A 188 5.85 -1.64 -2.56
CA ILE A 188 4.65 -0.82 -2.27
C ILE A 188 4.00 -1.24 -0.95
N THR A 189 3.97 -2.54 -0.66
CA THR A 189 3.42 -3.07 0.59
C THR A 189 4.15 -2.52 1.80
N ASP A 190 5.47 -2.48 1.76
CA ASP A 190 6.28 -1.95 2.87
C ASP A 190 6.31 -0.41 2.91
N ILE A 191 6.17 0.26 1.76
CA ILE A 191 6.02 1.72 1.73
C ILE A 191 4.75 2.17 2.43
N LEU A 192 3.67 1.38 2.41
CA LEU A 192 2.39 1.76 3.01
C LEU A 192 2.56 2.20 4.47
N ASP A 193 3.31 1.46 5.27
CA ASP A 193 3.53 1.74 6.68
C ASP A 193 4.95 2.25 7.01
N SER A 194 5.75 2.64 6.00
CA SER A 194 7.03 3.32 6.17
C SER A 194 6.85 4.82 6.34
N LYS A 195 7.66 5.46 7.21
CA LYS A 195 7.65 6.92 7.40
C LYS A 195 8.33 7.69 6.25
N ALA A 196 9.25 7.04 5.53
CA ALA A 196 9.97 7.62 4.41
C ALA A 196 10.45 6.53 3.44
N ILE A 197 10.96 6.96 2.27
CA ILE A 197 11.64 6.09 1.31
C ILE A 197 13.00 6.66 0.91
N ALA A 198 13.93 5.78 0.54
CA ALA A 198 15.10 6.15 -0.25
C ALA A 198 15.05 5.41 -1.59
N ILE A 199 15.13 6.12 -2.72
CA ILE A 199 15.01 5.51 -4.04
C ILE A 199 16.20 5.86 -4.93
N GLY A 200 16.80 4.83 -5.54
CA GLY A 200 18.02 4.99 -6.30
C GLY A 200 18.04 4.32 -7.66
N ALA A 201 18.60 5.02 -8.65
CA ALA A 201 18.78 4.49 -10.00
C ALA A 201 20.05 5.06 -10.67
N PRO A 202 20.78 4.26 -11.46
CA PRO A 202 21.74 4.84 -12.37
C PRO A 202 21.04 5.63 -13.47
N THR A 203 21.71 6.69 -13.97
CA THR A 203 21.24 7.44 -15.13
C THR A 203 21.52 6.66 -16.42
N MET A 204 20.48 6.35 -17.19
CA MET A 204 20.56 5.78 -18.53
C MET A 204 19.77 6.65 -19.51
N MET A 205 20.39 7.12 -20.59
CA MET A 205 19.74 7.99 -21.59
C MET A 205 19.04 9.21 -20.97
N ASN A 206 19.66 9.85 -19.99
CA ASN A 206 19.17 11.00 -19.22
C ASN A 206 17.86 10.70 -18.42
N LYS A 207 17.63 9.45 -18.05
CA LYS A 207 16.45 9.00 -17.28
C LYS A 207 16.90 8.00 -16.21
N PRO A 208 16.07 7.75 -15.19
CA PRO A 208 16.31 6.64 -14.27
C PRO A 208 16.26 5.29 -15.01
N PHE A 209 16.96 4.31 -14.48
CA PHE A 209 16.96 2.95 -15.01
C PHE A 209 15.53 2.41 -15.10
N PRO A 210 15.19 1.58 -16.12
CA PRO A 210 13.80 1.28 -16.48
C PRO A 210 12.95 0.69 -15.34
N ARG A 211 13.52 -0.18 -14.50
CA ARG A 211 12.76 -0.80 -13.40
C ARG A 211 12.37 0.21 -12.32
N ILE A 212 13.25 1.18 -12.03
CA ILE A 212 12.92 2.29 -11.13
C ILE A 212 11.87 3.21 -11.76
N GLY A 213 11.95 3.44 -13.08
CA GLY A 213 10.89 4.16 -13.79
C GLY A 213 9.54 3.46 -13.71
N ASN A 214 9.51 2.11 -13.78
CA ASN A 214 8.31 1.31 -13.57
C ASN A 214 7.82 1.39 -12.10
N MET A 215 8.73 1.31 -11.14
CA MET A 215 8.38 1.45 -9.72
C MET A 215 7.68 2.79 -9.43
N VAL A 216 8.24 3.89 -9.95
CA VAL A 216 7.64 5.23 -9.76
C VAL A 216 6.29 5.35 -10.45
N TYR A 217 6.10 4.74 -11.63
CA TYR A 217 4.79 4.65 -12.27
C TYR A 217 3.75 3.98 -11.36
N TRP A 218 4.12 2.88 -10.70
CA TRP A 218 3.23 2.21 -9.74
C TRP A 218 2.94 3.07 -8.51
N LEU A 219 3.94 3.80 -7.99
CA LEU A 219 3.74 4.73 -6.88
C LEU A 219 2.73 5.84 -7.23
N ASP A 220 2.77 6.36 -8.46
CA ASP A 220 1.81 7.34 -8.95
C ASP A 220 0.39 6.74 -9.06
N CYS A 221 0.27 5.50 -9.56
CA CYS A 221 -1.01 4.79 -9.63
C CYS A 221 -1.64 4.57 -8.25
N VAL A 222 -0.85 4.17 -7.25
CA VAL A 222 -1.30 3.92 -5.87
C VAL A 222 -1.66 5.21 -5.14
N ASN A 223 -0.90 6.27 -5.35
CA ASN A 223 -1.10 7.62 -4.85
C ASN A 223 -1.32 7.70 -3.33
N PHE A 224 -0.24 7.70 -2.57
CA PHE A 224 -0.28 7.74 -1.10
C PHE A 224 -0.87 9.02 -0.49
N LYS A 225 -1.11 10.09 -1.26
CA LYS A 225 -1.79 11.32 -0.78
C LYS A 225 -3.14 11.01 -0.10
N GLY A 226 -3.84 9.99 -0.59
CA GLY A 226 -5.13 9.56 -0.04
C GLY A 226 -5.07 9.06 1.40
N THR A 227 -3.95 8.55 1.88
CA THR A 227 -3.79 8.07 3.27
C THR A 227 -3.72 9.21 4.28
N GLY A 228 -3.39 10.43 3.86
CA GLY A 228 -3.13 11.57 4.75
C GLY A 228 -1.75 11.55 5.40
N SER A 229 -0.91 10.55 5.08
CA SER A 229 0.49 10.51 5.51
C SER A 229 1.36 11.29 4.52
N GLU A 230 2.14 12.24 5.01
CA GLU A 230 3.22 12.84 4.25
C GLU A 230 4.46 11.97 4.39
N LYS A 231 4.97 11.47 3.25
CA LYS A 231 6.16 10.61 3.22
C LYS A 231 7.34 11.37 2.62
N ASN A 232 8.45 11.39 3.35
CA ASN A 232 9.71 11.95 2.87
C ASN A 232 10.39 10.99 1.89
N ALA A 233 11.16 11.55 0.96
CA ALA A 233 11.94 10.78 0.02
C ALA A 233 13.38 11.32 -0.12
N LEU A 234 14.36 10.41 -0.07
CA LEU A 234 15.73 10.64 -0.48
C LEU A 234 15.95 10.02 -1.86
N ILE A 235 16.46 10.79 -2.82
CA ILE A 235 16.80 10.28 -4.15
C ILE A 235 18.32 10.16 -4.27
N PHE A 236 18.80 9.02 -4.74
CA PHE A 236 20.22 8.82 -5.02
C PHE A 236 20.44 8.21 -6.41
N SER A 237 21.53 8.62 -7.06
CA SER A 237 21.82 8.20 -8.43
C SER A 237 23.32 8.07 -8.65
N SER A 238 23.68 7.26 -9.64
CA SER A 238 25.02 7.24 -10.23
C SER A 238 24.95 7.52 -11.72
N LYS A 239 25.99 8.15 -12.26
CA LYS A 239 26.07 8.55 -13.68
C LYS A 239 27.50 8.45 -14.21
N GLY A 240 27.63 8.27 -15.52
CA GLY A 240 28.96 8.25 -16.21
C GLY A 240 29.39 9.62 -16.71
N TRP A 241 28.45 10.51 -17.11
CA TRP A 241 28.71 11.86 -17.63
C TRP A 241 27.52 12.80 -17.40
N GLY A 242 26.54 12.84 -18.30
CA GLY A 242 25.30 13.62 -18.09
C GLY A 242 24.37 12.96 -17.10
N GLY A 243 23.71 13.74 -16.25
CA GLY A 243 22.68 13.29 -15.31
C GLY A 243 21.29 13.28 -15.95
N GLY A 244 20.26 13.17 -15.10
CA GLY A 244 18.85 13.26 -15.51
C GLY A 244 17.92 12.35 -14.71
N ALA A 245 18.44 11.29 -14.08
CA ALA A 245 17.64 10.41 -13.24
C ALA A 245 17.06 11.16 -12.04
N VAL A 246 17.88 11.90 -11.30
CA VAL A 246 17.45 12.65 -10.09
C VAL A 246 16.32 13.62 -10.42
N ALA A 247 16.50 14.49 -11.42
CA ALA A 247 15.50 15.50 -11.77
C ALA A 247 14.17 14.90 -12.26
N LYS A 248 14.22 13.72 -12.91
CA LYS A 248 12.99 13.02 -13.29
C LYS A 248 12.35 12.33 -12.10
N LEU A 249 13.11 11.64 -11.26
CA LEU A 249 12.61 10.97 -10.07
C LEU A 249 11.97 11.97 -9.10
N GLN A 250 12.60 13.14 -8.91
CA GLN A 250 12.06 14.17 -8.04
C GLN A 250 10.65 14.59 -8.49
N ARG A 251 10.49 14.97 -9.75
CA ARG A 251 9.19 15.37 -10.29
C ARG A 251 8.15 14.26 -10.15
N ASP A 252 8.50 13.04 -10.56
CA ASP A 252 7.57 11.92 -10.59
C ASP A 252 7.15 11.49 -9.15
N LEU A 253 8.07 11.56 -8.17
CA LEU A 253 7.77 11.28 -6.76
C LEU A 253 6.90 12.38 -6.12
N GLU A 254 7.15 13.65 -6.44
CA GLU A 254 6.32 14.77 -5.99
C GLU A 254 4.89 14.65 -6.56
N GLU A 255 4.74 14.23 -7.81
CA GLU A 255 3.44 13.89 -8.42
C GLU A 255 2.77 12.72 -7.68
N ALA A 256 3.51 11.67 -7.34
CA ALA A 256 3.02 10.52 -6.55
C ALA A 256 2.74 10.83 -5.07
N GLY A 257 3.08 12.02 -4.58
CA GLY A 257 2.73 12.47 -3.23
C GLY A 257 3.83 12.40 -2.19
N PHE A 258 5.06 12.22 -2.60
CA PHE A 258 6.23 12.24 -1.70
C PHE A 258 6.80 13.66 -1.60
N THR A 259 7.38 13.97 -0.44
CA THR A 259 8.18 15.19 -0.26
C THR A 259 9.66 14.83 -0.40
N VAL A 260 10.28 15.26 -1.50
CA VAL A 260 11.73 15.03 -1.71
C VAL A 260 12.51 15.97 -0.81
N THR A 261 13.17 15.41 0.20
CA THR A 261 13.91 16.19 1.22
C THR A 261 15.39 16.34 0.88
N ASP A 262 15.97 15.39 0.17
CA ASP A 262 17.37 15.45 -0.23
C ASP A 262 17.63 14.62 -1.49
N THR A 263 18.75 14.91 -2.16
CA THR A 263 19.18 14.21 -3.39
C THR A 263 20.69 13.99 -3.40
N MET A 264 21.13 12.92 -4.10
CA MET A 264 22.54 12.61 -4.34
C MET A 264 22.74 12.11 -5.77
N ASP A 265 23.67 12.67 -6.53
CA ASP A 265 23.94 12.30 -7.94
C ASP A 265 25.43 12.14 -8.20
N VAL A 266 25.94 10.93 -8.10
CA VAL A 266 27.36 10.60 -8.03
C VAL A 266 27.95 10.30 -9.41
N LEU A 267 29.12 10.82 -9.68
CA LEU A 267 29.87 10.54 -10.90
C LEU A 267 30.72 9.27 -10.74
N PHE A 268 30.50 8.28 -11.61
CA PHE A 268 31.19 7.00 -11.65
C PHE A 268 31.02 6.16 -10.38
N VAL A 269 32.12 5.65 -9.82
CA VAL A 269 32.14 4.80 -8.64
C VAL A 269 32.30 5.68 -7.41
N PRO A 270 31.44 5.56 -6.37
CA PRO A 270 31.59 6.30 -5.14
C PRO A 270 32.90 5.91 -4.44
N ASP A 271 33.65 6.90 -3.98
CA ASP A 271 34.79 6.75 -3.10
C ASP A 271 34.36 6.80 -1.62
N GLU A 272 35.32 6.74 -0.70
CA GLU A 272 35.07 6.71 0.73
C GLU A 272 34.36 7.98 1.24
N GLU A 273 34.68 9.16 0.68
CA GLU A 273 34.04 10.42 1.07
C GLU A 273 32.59 10.47 0.63
N VAL A 274 32.31 10.06 -0.59
CA VAL A 274 30.95 9.95 -1.14
C VAL A 274 30.12 8.89 -0.41
N LEU A 275 30.73 7.77 -0.01
CA LEU A 275 30.05 6.74 0.78
C LEU A 275 29.72 7.25 2.20
N ALA A 276 30.61 8.02 2.82
CA ALA A 276 30.34 8.67 4.10
C ALA A 276 29.20 9.71 3.97
N GLU A 277 29.15 10.49 2.88
CA GLU A 277 28.02 11.39 2.62
C GLU A 277 26.70 10.60 2.48
N ALA A 278 26.71 9.47 1.77
CA ALA A 278 25.53 8.62 1.63
C ALA A 278 25.01 8.11 2.98
N PHE A 279 25.93 7.69 3.87
CA PHE A 279 25.60 7.30 5.23
C PHE A 279 24.92 8.44 6.01
N GLU A 280 25.51 9.65 6.00
CA GLU A 280 24.95 10.81 6.70
C GLU A 280 23.57 11.22 6.14
N LYS A 281 23.34 11.11 4.83
CA LYS A 281 22.04 11.35 4.22
C LYS A 281 21.01 10.31 4.68
N GLY A 282 21.41 9.05 4.80
CA GLY A 282 20.56 7.99 5.38
C GLY A 282 20.17 8.27 6.83
N ALA A 283 21.16 8.64 7.66
CA ALA A 283 20.92 9.03 9.05
C ALA A 283 20.01 10.28 9.16
N ALA A 284 20.20 11.26 8.26
CA ALA A 284 19.36 12.46 8.23
C ALA A 284 17.91 12.15 7.84
N LEU A 285 17.67 11.21 6.91
CA LEU A 285 16.33 10.76 6.54
C LEU A 285 15.61 10.05 7.68
N ALA A 286 16.36 9.38 8.56
CA ALA A 286 15.83 8.63 9.70
C ALA A 286 15.41 9.53 10.87
N ARG A 287 16.08 10.66 11.08
CA ARG A 287 15.77 11.71 12.09
C ARG A 287 14.55 12.53 11.69
#